data_896909a86968874336506a3ff6d959a0
#
_entry.id   896909a86968874336506a3ff6d959a0
#
_cell.length_a   1.000
_cell.length_b   1.000
_cell.length_c   1.000
_cell.angle_alpha   90.00
_cell.angle_beta   90.00
_cell.angle_gamma   90.00
#
_symmetry.space_group_name_H-M   'P 1'
#
loop_
_entity.id
_entity.type
_entity.pdbx_description
1 polymer ?
#
loop_
_entity_poly.entity_id
_entity_poly.type
_entity_poly.pdbx_seq_one_letter_code
_entity_poly.pdbx_strand_id
1 'polypeptide(L)'
;MRESLSPESTAIQSASSWFLRRDSGGLSSADESVFQTWLSACEQNRVAFESVRSTWQAFDHPTLNGRLEALRDEALAVSSRRRAWPLIAAAIVSATVLPGLAILVSWEGRRGEIPVAAGAPAMQHFAGTADRISTVTLSDGSSVTLSFNADIGVQITSSKRQVVLNQGQAFFAVSKDAQRPFTVAAGDQRVLALGTQFDVRREPNRVEIVLLEGRVSVRDTRDAQVDLSPGQRLIAAGGEPPLVFKVDAQRLTGWRRGWISFDNEALGDAVEEFNRYSTGPSIVTDPAVGSLRVGGVFRLGRPDRFAAVVQELLPVRAVADPAGKIQLMPSRTK
;
A
#
# COMPACT_ATOMS: atom_id res chain seq x y z
N MET A 1 0.40 -6.78 32.84
CA MET A 1 0.76 -5.48 33.42
C MET A 1 0.58 -4.48 32.29
N ARG A 2 -0.44 -3.64 32.35
CA ARG A 2 -0.73 -2.66 31.29
C ARG A 2 0.21 -1.48 31.52
N GLU A 3 1.21 -1.29 30.66
CA GLU A 3 1.91 -0.01 30.58
C GLU A 3 0.93 1.04 30.10
N SER A 4 0.53 1.93 30.97
CA SER A 4 -0.21 3.14 30.63
C SER A 4 0.73 4.06 29.86
N LEU A 5 0.40 4.31 28.59
CA LEU A 5 1.04 5.34 27.78
C LEU A 5 1.09 6.65 28.59
N SER A 6 2.22 7.35 28.53
CA SER A 6 2.31 8.65 29.18
C SER A 6 1.27 9.61 28.60
N PRO A 7 0.69 10.53 29.39
CA PRO A 7 -0.30 11.49 28.89
C PRO A 7 0.20 12.29 27.67
N GLU A 8 1.49 12.50 27.58
CA GLU A 8 2.16 13.25 26.52
C GLU A 8 2.18 12.48 25.19
N SER A 9 2.44 11.16 25.22
CA SER A 9 2.39 10.33 24.01
C SER A 9 0.97 10.21 23.44
N THR A 10 -0.03 10.21 24.32
CA THR A 10 -1.45 10.19 23.92
C THR A 10 -1.86 11.50 23.26
N ALA A 11 -1.37 12.65 23.76
CA ALA A 11 -1.65 13.96 23.18
C ALA A 11 -1.04 14.11 21.77
N ILE A 12 0.21 13.70 21.58
CA ILE A 12 0.89 13.73 20.26
C ILE A 12 0.18 12.83 19.24
N GLN A 13 -0.24 11.65 19.65
CA GLN A 13 -0.97 10.72 18.79
C GLN A 13 -2.31 11.30 18.34
N SER A 14 -3.04 11.91 19.26
CA SER A 14 -4.31 12.59 18.96
C SER A 14 -4.10 13.82 18.07
N ALA A 15 -3.07 14.61 18.32
CA ALA A 15 -2.67 15.76 17.52
C ALA A 15 -2.36 15.37 16.06
N SER A 16 -1.58 14.31 15.86
CA SER A 16 -1.26 13.77 14.54
C SER A 16 -2.50 13.30 13.80
N SER A 17 -3.43 12.64 14.48
CA SER A 17 -4.70 12.20 13.90
C SER A 17 -5.57 13.38 13.44
N TRP A 18 -5.68 14.43 14.24
CA TRP A 18 -6.42 15.65 13.88
C TRP A 18 -5.77 16.42 12.74
N PHE A 19 -4.44 16.52 12.74
CA PHE A 19 -3.70 17.17 11.67
C PHE A 19 -3.96 16.48 10.32
N LEU A 20 -3.85 15.16 10.27
CA LEU A 20 -4.09 14.39 9.05
C LEU A 20 -5.52 14.49 8.51
N ARG A 21 -6.51 14.48 9.40
CA ARG A 21 -7.92 14.68 8.98
C ARG A 21 -8.14 16.05 8.38
N ARG A 22 -7.46 17.06 8.89
CA ARG A 22 -7.56 18.44 8.41
C ARG A 22 -6.86 18.66 7.07
N ASP A 23 -5.71 18.02 6.87
CA ASP A 23 -4.89 18.12 5.67
C ASP A 23 -5.47 17.32 4.48
N SER A 24 -6.19 16.23 4.74
CA SER A 24 -6.72 15.30 3.72
C SER A 24 -8.02 15.71 3.03
N GLY A 25 -8.52 16.93 3.20
CA GLY A 25 -9.74 17.40 2.52
C GLY A 25 -10.69 18.23 3.36
N GLY A 26 -10.24 18.69 4.54
CA GLY A 26 -11.04 19.46 5.49
C GLY A 26 -11.88 18.58 6.43
N LEU A 27 -12.19 19.13 7.59
CA LEU A 27 -13.07 18.49 8.56
C LEU A 27 -14.53 18.81 8.23
N SER A 28 -15.44 17.87 8.51
CA SER A 28 -16.87 18.20 8.54
C SER A 28 -17.14 19.21 9.67
N SER A 29 -18.25 19.96 9.60
CA SER A 29 -18.62 20.91 10.66
C SER A 29 -18.77 20.24 12.04
N ALA A 30 -19.18 18.98 12.07
CA ALA A 30 -19.27 18.17 13.28
C ALA A 30 -17.85 17.79 13.80
N ASP A 31 -16.95 17.35 12.92
CA ASP A 31 -15.58 17.01 13.28
C ASP A 31 -14.78 18.25 13.73
N GLU A 32 -15.02 19.42 13.10
CA GLU A 32 -14.37 20.67 13.52
C GLU A 32 -14.75 21.06 14.96
N SER A 33 -16.01 20.90 15.35
CA SER A 33 -16.44 21.17 16.72
C SER A 33 -15.81 20.21 17.74
N VAL A 34 -15.65 18.93 17.39
CA VAL A 34 -14.97 17.94 18.21
C VAL A 34 -13.47 18.25 18.33
N PHE A 35 -12.86 18.66 17.22
CA PHE A 35 -11.46 19.11 17.21
C PHE A 35 -11.23 20.31 18.12
N GLN A 36 -12.08 21.34 18.02
CA GLN A 36 -11.97 22.53 18.89
C GLN A 36 -12.16 22.19 20.35
N THR A 37 -13.09 21.29 20.67
CA THR A 37 -13.29 20.79 22.03
C THR A 37 -12.04 20.08 22.54
N TRP A 38 -11.45 19.20 21.74
CA TRP A 38 -10.21 18.51 22.10
C TRP A 38 -9.03 19.48 22.27
N LEU A 39 -8.90 20.46 21.36
CA LEU A 39 -7.82 21.45 21.40
C LEU A 39 -7.87 22.34 22.65
N SER A 40 -9.07 22.66 23.11
CA SER A 40 -9.30 23.49 24.30
C SER A 40 -9.33 22.71 25.61
N ALA A 41 -9.36 21.39 25.59
CA ALA A 41 -9.50 20.54 26.77
C ALA A 41 -8.30 20.64 27.73
N CYS A 42 -7.07 20.79 27.20
CA CYS A 42 -5.87 21.03 28.00
C CYS A 42 -4.76 21.66 27.16
N GLU A 43 -3.83 22.33 27.84
CA GLU A 43 -2.66 22.98 27.23
C GLU A 43 -1.76 21.98 26.48
N GLN A 44 -1.64 20.75 26.98
CA GLN A 44 -0.83 19.70 26.35
C GLN A 44 -1.34 19.33 24.97
N ASN A 45 -2.64 19.32 24.72
CA ASN A 45 -3.23 19.06 23.41
C ASN A 45 -2.86 20.17 22.43
N ARG A 46 -2.89 21.42 22.88
CA ARG A 46 -2.50 22.58 22.08
C ARG A 46 -1.03 22.53 21.70
N VAL A 47 -0.16 22.30 22.68
CA VAL A 47 1.29 22.18 22.46
C VAL A 47 1.61 21.01 21.52
N ALA A 48 0.97 19.85 21.71
CA ALA A 48 1.15 18.69 20.84
C ALA A 48 0.70 18.99 19.41
N PHE A 49 -0.45 19.67 19.22
CA PHE A 49 -0.93 20.02 17.88
C PHE A 49 -0.03 21.03 17.18
N GLU A 50 0.46 22.06 17.90
CA GLU A 50 1.39 23.04 17.36
C GLU A 50 2.75 22.41 17.01
N SER A 51 3.23 21.48 17.83
CA SER A 51 4.46 20.72 17.55
C SER A 51 4.31 19.89 16.27
N VAL A 52 3.21 19.17 16.10
CA VAL A 52 2.92 18.43 14.87
C VAL A 52 2.84 19.39 13.69
N ARG A 53 2.11 20.49 13.80
CA ARG A 53 1.95 21.50 12.76
C ARG A 53 3.27 22.16 12.36
N SER A 54 4.08 22.57 13.32
CA SER A 54 5.38 23.23 13.06
C SER A 54 6.36 22.26 12.41
N THR A 55 6.37 20.99 12.83
CA THR A 55 7.15 19.94 12.19
C THR A 55 6.74 19.81 10.72
N TRP A 56 5.44 19.84 10.42
CA TRP A 56 4.94 19.79 9.06
C TRP A 56 5.29 21.01 8.22
N GLN A 57 5.14 22.21 8.79
CA GLN A 57 5.50 23.46 8.10
C GLN A 57 7.01 23.57 7.83
N ALA A 58 7.86 23.02 8.70
CA ALA A 58 9.29 22.92 8.44
C ALA A 58 9.62 22.05 7.20
N PHE A 59 8.74 21.09 6.87
CA PHE A 59 8.89 20.27 5.65
C PHE A 59 8.52 21.00 4.35
N ASP A 60 7.66 22.00 4.39
CA ASP A 60 7.26 22.78 3.21
C ASP A 60 8.19 23.99 2.92
N HIS A 61 9.23 24.20 3.73
CA HIS A 61 10.12 25.34 3.56
C HIS A 61 11.07 25.19 2.35
N PRO A 62 11.14 26.19 1.44
CA PRO A 62 11.92 26.12 0.18
C PRO A 62 13.42 25.90 0.35
N THR A 63 14.00 26.26 1.51
CA THR A 63 15.43 26.14 1.78
C THR A 63 15.91 24.70 2.03
N LEU A 64 15.04 23.83 2.50
CA LEU A 64 15.33 22.39 2.58
C LEU A 64 15.19 21.69 1.23
N ASN A 65 14.28 22.17 0.38
CA ASN A 65 14.09 21.65 -0.96
C ASN A 65 15.34 21.82 -1.84
N GLY A 66 16.06 22.92 -1.75
CA GLY A 66 17.25 23.18 -2.58
C GLY A 66 18.44 22.26 -2.30
N ARG A 67 18.65 21.84 -1.04
CA ARG A 67 19.72 20.89 -0.66
C ARG A 67 19.34 19.45 -1.02
N LEU A 68 18.07 19.12 -0.96
CA LEU A 68 17.55 17.80 -1.31
C LEU A 68 17.48 17.60 -2.83
N GLU A 69 17.17 18.66 -3.60
CA GLU A 69 17.23 18.63 -5.06
C GLU A 69 18.67 18.45 -5.56
N ALA A 70 19.65 19.09 -4.95
CA ALA A 70 21.06 18.89 -5.28
C ALA A 70 21.52 17.43 -5.06
N LEU A 71 21.12 16.79 -3.98
CA LEU A 71 21.40 15.37 -3.72
C LEU A 71 20.65 14.45 -4.69
N ARG A 72 19.45 14.81 -5.10
CA ARG A 72 18.67 14.08 -6.09
C ARG A 72 19.27 14.16 -7.48
N ASP A 73 19.70 15.35 -7.90
CA ASP A 73 20.31 15.56 -9.20
C ASP A 73 21.67 14.87 -9.30
N GLU A 74 22.43 14.81 -8.22
CA GLU A 74 23.68 14.05 -8.12
C GLU A 74 23.43 12.53 -8.21
N ALA A 75 22.39 12.01 -7.56
CA ALA A 75 21.99 10.61 -7.62
C ALA A 75 21.41 10.22 -8.99
N LEU A 76 20.68 11.10 -9.66
CA LEU A 76 20.11 10.87 -10.99
C LEU A 76 21.12 11.06 -12.12
N ALA A 77 22.13 11.90 -11.95
CA ALA A 77 23.21 12.09 -12.93
C ALA A 77 24.09 10.84 -13.12
N VAL A 78 24.14 9.97 -12.09
CA VAL A 78 24.87 8.69 -12.19
C VAL A 78 24.08 7.64 -12.98
N SER A 79 22.75 7.73 -13.04
CA SER A 79 21.91 6.73 -13.70
C SER A 79 21.65 6.96 -15.20
N SER A 80 21.88 8.18 -15.70
CA SER A 80 21.55 8.56 -17.09
C SER A 80 22.59 8.15 -18.15
N ARG A 81 23.68 7.51 -17.76
CA ARG A 81 24.77 7.13 -18.68
C ARG A 81 24.68 5.71 -19.24
N ARG A 82 23.53 5.08 -19.35
CA ARG A 82 23.39 3.86 -20.13
C ARG A 82 22.04 3.76 -20.82
N ARG A 83 21.99 4.05 -22.09
CA ARG A 83 21.64 3.27 -23.27
C ARG A 83 20.86 4.06 -24.28
N ALA A 84 21.59 4.75 -25.15
CA ALA A 84 21.08 5.04 -26.48
C ALA A 84 21.29 3.77 -27.34
N TRP A 85 20.21 3.20 -27.86
CA TRP A 85 20.25 2.22 -28.93
C TRP A 85 19.45 2.77 -30.12
N PRO A 86 20.00 2.67 -31.34
CA PRO A 86 19.42 3.37 -32.48
C PRO A 86 18.21 2.64 -33.05
N LEU A 87 17.25 3.46 -33.45
CA LEU A 87 16.13 3.08 -34.32
C LEU A 87 16.66 2.72 -35.70
N ILE A 88 16.38 1.53 -36.20
CA ILE A 88 16.44 1.22 -37.63
C ILE A 88 15.03 0.96 -38.10
N ALA A 89 14.55 1.90 -38.89
CA ALA A 89 13.35 1.79 -39.69
C ALA A 89 13.64 0.93 -40.94
N ALA A 90 12.71 0.06 -41.27
CA ALA A 90 12.57 -0.40 -42.67
C ALA A 90 11.11 -0.61 -42.98
N ALA A 91 10.63 0.23 -43.87
CA ALA A 91 9.33 0.16 -44.53
C ALA A 91 9.43 -0.64 -45.83
N ILE A 92 8.24 -0.93 -46.42
CA ILE A 92 7.97 -1.28 -47.85
C ILE A 92 7.92 -2.79 -48.08
N VAL A 93 6.90 -3.39 -48.74
CA VAL A 93 6.18 -3.01 -49.97
C VAL A 93 4.87 -3.81 -50.11
N SER A 94 3.98 -3.13 -50.74
CA SER A 94 2.64 -3.49 -51.23
C SER A 94 2.57 -4.59 -52.30
N ALA A 95 1.39 -5.16 -52.38
CA ALA A 95 0.52 -5.23 -53.54
C ALA A 95 0.50 -6.49 -54.43
N THR A 96 -0.75 -6.82 -54.71
CA THR A 96 -1.35 -7.41 -55.94
C THR A 96 -1.37 -8.96 -56.00
N VAL A 97 -2.43 -9.64 -56.33
CA VAL A 97 -3.48 -9.54 -57.34
C VAL A 97 -4.52 -10.67 -57.12
N LEU A 98 -5.76 -10.35 -57.24
CA LEU A 98 -6.90 -11.23 -57.51
C LEU A 98 -6.79 -11.82 -58.95
N PRO A 99 -7.67 -12.71 -59.48
CA PRO A 99 -8.80 -13.47 -58.94
C PRO A 99 -8.89 -14.93 -59.48
N GLY A 100 -9.89 -15.64 -59.03
CA GLY A 100 -10.50 -16.62 -59.91
C GLY A 100 -10.79 -18.01 -59.30
N LEU A 101 -11.89 -18.32 -59.05
CA LEU A 101 -12.80 -19.26 -59.66
C LEU A 101 -13.76 -19.91 -58.65
N ALA A 102 -15.03 -19.61 -58.86
CA ALA A 102 -16.15 -20.28 -58.21
C ALA A 102 -16.24 -21.74 -58.65
N ILE A 103 -16.35 -22.66 -57.71
CA ILE A 103 -17.00 -23.96 -57.94
C ILE A 103 -17.99 -24.19 -56.82
N LEU A 104 -19.26 -24.12 -57.15
CA LEU A 104 -20.39 -24.63 -56.41
C LEU A 104 -20.20 -26.12 -56.14
N VAL A 105 -20.23 -26.51 -54.89
CA VAL A 105 -20.72 -27.82 -54.48
C VAL A 105 -21.60 -27.62 -53.27
N SER A 106 -22.90 -27.69 -53.51
CA SER A 106 -23.93 -27.79 -52.49
C SER A 106 -23.76 -29.12 -51.75
N TRP A 107 -23.41 -29.08 -50.50
CA TRP A 107 -23.62 -30.17 -49.56
C TRP A 107 -24.39 -29.66 -48.35
N GLU A 108 -25.69 -29.89 -48.40
CA GLU A 108 -26.55 -29.86 -47.24
C GLU A 108 -26.09 -30.93 -46.24
N GLY A 109 -25.28 -30.52 -45.30
CA GLY A 109 -24.98 -31.27 -44.12
C GLY A 109 -25.34 -30.39 -42.93
N ARG A 110 -26.49 -30.60 -42.31
CA ARG A 110 -26.81 -30.10 -40.97
C ARG A 110 -25.69 -30.50 -40.02
N ARG A 111 -24.68 -29.68 -39.92
CA ARG A 111 -23.81 -29.72 -38.76
C ARG A 111 -24.55 -28.96 -37.64
N GLY A 112 -25.10 -29.71 -36.70
CA GLY A 112 -25.51 -29.11 -35.43
C GLY A 112 -24.38 -28.23 -34.95
N GLU A 113 -24.64 -26.94 -34.81
CA GLU A 113 -23.77 -26.06 -34.06
C GLU A 113 -23.67 -26.64 -32.68
N ILE A 114 -22.54 -27.29 -32.38
CA ILE A 114 -22.15 -27.54 -31.00
C ILE A 114 -22.03 -26.14 -30.40
N PRO A 115 -22.87 -25.80 -29.43
CA PRO A 115 -22.67 -24.50 -28.75
C PRO A 115 -21.25 -24.55 -28.19
N VAL A 116 -20.36 -23.74 -28.78
CA VAL A 116 -19.06 -23.47 -28.18
C VAL A 116 -19.40 -22.95 -26.81
N ALA A 117 -19.17 -23.76 -25.78
CA ALA A 117 -19.35 -23.39 -24.42
C ALA A 117 -18.60 -22.07 -24.26
N ALA A 118 -19.34 -20.99 -23.95
CA ALA A 118 -18.76 -19.69 -23.72
C ALA A 118 -17.63 -19.88 -22.72
N GLY A 119 -16.39 -19.74 -23.19
CA GLY A 119 -15.20 -20.00 -22.37
C GLY A 119 -15.37 -19.24 -21.07
N ALA A 120 -15.02 -19.87 -19.96
CA ALA A 120 -15.08 -19.22 -18.66
C ALA A 120 -14.41 -17.83 -18.79
N PRO A 121 -15.06 -16.75 -18.34
CA PRO A 121 -14.53 -15.41 -18.55
C PRO A 121 -13.09 -15.34 -18.03
N ALA A 122 -12.20 -14.88 -18.89
CA ALA A 122 -10.77 -14.81 -18.58
C ALA A 122 -10.54 -13.94 -17.34
N MET A 123 -9.58 -14.33 -16.52
CA MET A 123 -9.13 -13.53 -15.38
C MET A 123 -8.49 -12.24 -15.89
N GLN A 124 -8.96 -11.10 -15.43
CA GLN A 124 -8.37 -9.79 -15.72
C GLN A 124 -7.22 -9.54 -14.75
N HIS A 125 -6.09 -9.06 -15.22
CA HIS A 125 -4.93 -8.74 -14.40
C HIS A 125 -4.80 -7.23 -14.23
N PHE A 126 -4.54 -6.83 -12.98
CA PHE A 126 -4.24 -5.45 -12.61
C PHE A 126 -2.95 -5.43 -11.80
N ALA A 127 -1.99 -4.64 -12.25
CA ALA A 127 -0.73 -4.44 -11.56
C ALA A 127 -0.62 -3.01 -11.02
N GLY A 128 -0.22 -2.89 -9.77
CA GLY A 128 0.21 -1.64 -9.19
C GLY A 128 1.49 -1.15 -9.86
N THR A 129 1.62 0.15 -10.06
CA THR A 129 2.86 0.74 -10.58
C THR A 129 3.92 0.81 -9.48
N ALA A 130 5.19 0.89 -9.89
CA ALA A 130 6.28 0.96 -8.93
C ALA A 130 6.33 2.30 -8.17
N ASP A 131 5.69 3.35 -8.67
CA ASP A 131 5.87 4.74 -8.24
C ASP A 131 4.66 5.36 -7.55
N ARG A 132 3.51 4.71 -7.57
CA ARG A 132 2.28 5.27 -6.98
C ARG A 132 1.28 4.21 -6.57
N ILE A 133 0.45 4.59 -5.63
CA ILE A 133 -0.75 3.86 -5.25
C ILE A 133 -1.81 4.11 -6.33
N SER A 134 -2.51 3.06 -6.75
CA SER A 134 -3.55 3.14 -7.77
C SER A 134 -4.85 2.51 -7.28
N THR A 135 -5.99 3.01 -7.75
CA THR A 135 -7.29 2.45 -7.41
C THR A 135 -8.01 2.02 -8.68
N VAL A 136 -8.52 0.81 -8.67
CA VAL A 136 -9.29 0.20 -9.76
C VAL A 136 -10.72 -0.02 -9.28
N THR A 137 -11.71 0.39 -10.06
CA THR A 137 -13.11 0.05 -9.84
C THR A 137 -13.46 -1.20 -10.65
N LEU A 138 -13.99 -2.19 -9.97
CA LEU A 138 -14.37 -3.46 -10.56
C LEU A 138 -15.81 -3.40 -11.13
N SER A 139 -16.16 -4.36 -11.97
CA SER A 139 -17.47 -4.39 -12.65
C SER A 139 -18.67 -4.62 -11.71
N ASP A 140 -18.44 -5.09 -10.48
CA ASP A 140 -19.45 -5.24 -9.43
C ASP A 140 -19.62 -3.99 -8.56
N GLY A 141 -18.90 -2.90 -8.88
CA GLY A 141 -18.88 -1.65 -8.11
C GLY A 141 -17.95 -1.67 -6.91
N SER A 142 -17.24 -2.78 -6.64
CA SER A 142 -16.19 -2.82 -5.64
C SER A 142 -14.97 -2.02 -6.12
N SER A 143 -14.20 -1.45 -5.19
CA SER A 143 -12.94 -0.79 -5.52
C SER A 143 -11.76 -1.49 -4.84
N VAL A 144 -10.64 -1.55 -5.56
CA VAL A 144 -9.39 -2.12 -5.06
C VAL A 144 -8.29 -1.08 -5.17
N THR A 145 -7.70 -0.70 -4.05
CA THR A 145 -6.52 0.15 -4.02
C THR A 145 -5.28 -0.73 -3.94
N LEU A 146 -4.40 -0.61 -4.93
CA LEU A 146 -3.17 -1.38 -5.07
C LEU A 146 -1.99 -0.58 -4.53
N SER A 147 -1.17 -1.21 -3.71
CA SER A 147 0.12 -0.64 -3.31
C SER A 147 1.16 -0.78 -4.42
N PHE A 148 2.35 -0.27 -4.17
CA PHE A 148 3.50 -0.41 -5.07
C PHE A 148 3.75 -1.89 -5.42
N ASN A 149 3.90 -2.17 -6.73
CA ASN A 149 4.17 -3.52 -7.25
C ASN A 149 3.16 -4.61 -6.82
N ALA A 150 1.98 -4.25 -6.37
CA ALA A 150 0.93 -5.22 -6.13
C ALA A 150 0.45 -5.83 -7.44
N ASP A 151 0.12 -7.11 -7.44
CA ASP A 151 -0.43 -7.82 -8.59
C ASP A 151 -1.67 -8.61 -8.19
N ILE A 152 -2.79 -8.36 -8.87
CA ILE A 152 -4.04 -9.07 -8.66
C ILE A 152 -4.61 -9.62 -9.97
N GLY A 153 -5.17 -10.82 -9.89
CA GLY A 153 -6.07 -11.38 -10.90
C GLY A 153 -7.51 -11.25 -10.44
N VAL A 154 -8.41 -10.80 -11.30
CA VAL A 154 -9.82 -10.56 -10.99
C VAL A 154 -10.71 -11.34 -11.93
N GLN A 155 -11.68 -12.07 -11.39
CA GLN A 155 -12.72 -12.74 -12.15
C GLN A 155 -14.08 -12.44 -11.51
N ILE A 156 -14.87 -11.61 -12.20
CA ILE A 156 -16.24 -11.26 -11.80
C ILE A 156 -17.20 -11.70 -12.89
N THR A 157 -18.17 -12.50 -12.47
CA THR A 157 -19.22 -13.04 -13.35
C THR A 157 -20.59 -12.82 -12.71
N SER A 158 -21.65 -13.28 -13.38
CA SER A 158 -22.99 -13.29 -12.81
C SER A 158 -23.12 -14.13 -11.53
N SER A 159 -22.24 -15.13 -11.33
CA SER A 159 -22.29 -16.05 -10.18
C SER A 159 -21.08 -15.98 -9.26
N LYS A 160 -19.99 -15.27 -9.62
CA LYS A 160 -18.72 -15.35 -8.90
C LYS A 160 -18.03 -13.99 -8.85
N ARG A 161 -17.49 -13.64 -7.67
CA ARG A 161 -16.62 -12.47 -7.44
C ARG A 161 -15.32 -12.96 -6.79
N GLN A 162 -14.31 -13.22 -7.60
CA GLN A 162 -13.04 -13.76 -7.12
C GLN A 162 -11.88 -12.85 -7.49
N VAL A 163 -11.01 -12.61 -6.52
CA VAL A 163 -9.73 -11.96 -6.70
C VAL A 163 -8.62 -12.87 -6.19
N VAL A 164 -7.49 -12.86 -6.87
CA VAL A 164 -6.26 -13.52 -6.41
C VAL A 164 -5.21 -12.42 -6.23
N LEU A 165 -4.72 -12.23 -5.02
CA LEU A 165 -3.58 -11.39 -4.75
C LEU A 165 -2.31 -12.21 -4.96
N ASN A 166 -1.62 -11.98 -6.07
CA ASN A 166 -0.42 -12.72 -6.44
C ASN A 166 0.80 -12.28 -5.62
N GLN A 167 0.92 -10.96 -5.36
CA GLN A 167 1.95 -10.37 -4.52
C GLN A 167 1.59 -8.96 -4.06
N GLY A 168 2.29 -8.47 -3.05
CA GLY A 168 2.17 -7.10 -2.57
C GLY A 168 0.98 -6.91 -1.63
N GLN A 169 0.36 -5.74 -1.69
CA GLN A 169 -0.71 -5.35 -0.77
C GLN A 169 -1.84 -4.67 -1.52
N ALA A 170 -3.07 -5.02 -1.17
CA ALA A 170 -4.27 -4.44 -1.75
C ALA A 170 -5.32 -4.18 -0.67
N PHE A 171 -5.97 -3.05 -0.77
CA PHE A 171 -7.13 -2.71 0.04
C PHE A 171 -8.40 -2.86 -0.78
N PHE A 172 -9.37 -3.52 -0.20
CA PHE A 172 -10.64 -3.85 -0.81
C PHE A 172 -11.76 -3.08 -0.14
N ALA A 173 -12.50 -2.27 -0.89
CA ALA A 173 -13.80 -1.73 -0.49
C ALA A 173 -14.88 -2.46 -1.30
N VAL A 174 -15.45 -3.50 -0.69
CA VAL A 174 -16.32 -4.45 -1.37
C VAL A 174 -17.76 -3.97 -1.34
N SER A 175 -18.40 -3.94 -2.50
CA SER A 175 -19.82 -3.66 -2.64
C SER A 175 -20.68 -4.76 -1.99
N LYS A 176 -21.72 -4.35 -1.27
CA LYS A 176 -22.63 -5.28 -0.58
C LYS A 176 -23.41 -6.13 -1.59
N ASP A 177 -23.21 -7.44 -1.52
CA ASP A 177 -23.96 -8.44 -2.28
C ASP A 177 -23.92 -9.77 -1.54
N ALA A 178 -24.99 -10.07 -0.82
CA ALA A 178 -25.10 -11.26 0.00
C ALA A 178 -25.27 -12.55 -0.83
N GLN A 179 -25.75 -12.43 -2.07
CA GLN A 179 -25.96 -13.60 -2.94
C GLN A 179 -24.69 -14.06 -3.64
N ARG A 180 -23.73 -13.15 -3.82
CA ARG A 180 -22.43 -13.44 -4.44
C ARG A 180 -21.29 -12.99 -3.53
N PRO A 181 -20.82 -13.87 -2.64
CA PRO A 181 -19.68 -13.55 -1.78
C PRO A 181 -18.45 -13.12 -2.59
N PHE A 182 -17.74 -12.11 -2.09
CA PHE A 182 -16.48 -11.67 -2.66
C PHE A 182 -15.34 -12.44 -2.00
N THR A 183 -14.54 -13.11 -2.81
CA THR A 183 -13.46 -13.97 -2.31
C THR A 183 -12.11 -13.41 -2.74
N VAL A 184 -11.19 -13.23 -1.78
CA VAL A 184 -9.78 -12.91 -2.07
C VAL A 184 -8.92 -14.09 -1.66
N ALA A 185 -8.20 -14.66 -2.64
CA ALA A 185 -7.18 -15.67 -2.38
C ALA A 185 -5.79 -14.99 -2.28
N ALA A 186 -5.06 -15.26 -1.23
CA ALA A 186 -3.70 -14.76 -1.00
C ALA A 186 -2.86 -15.88 -0.37
N GLY A 187 -1.94 -16.45 -1.13
CA GLY A 187 -1.20 -17.64 -0.69
C GLY A 187 -2.13 -18.80 -0.35
N ASP A 188 -1.99 -19.33 0.84
CA ASP A 188 -2.82 -20.39 1.42
C ASP A 188 -4.09 -19.89 2.12
N GLN A 189 -4.29 -18.56 2.16
CA GLN A 189 -5.44 -17.93 2.81
C GLN A 189 -6.53 -17.56 1.80
N ARG A 190 -7.77 -17.74 2.20
CA ARG A 190 -8.95 -17.32 1.45
C ARG A 190 -9.85 -16.46 2.33
N VAL A 191 -10.03 -15.22 1.94
CA VAL A 191 -10.86 -14.22 2.63
C VAL A 191 -12.22 -14.15 1.95
N LEU A 192 -13.29 -14.33 2.72
CA LEU A 192 -14.68 -14.20 2.27
C LEU A 192 -15.29 -12.93 2.83
N ALA A 193 -15.87 -12.10 1.97
CA ALA A 193 -16.43 -10.79 2.28
C ALA A 193 -17.83 -10.63 1.66
N LEU A 194 -18.74 -9.94 2.37
CA LEU A 194 -20.12 -9.69 1.93
C LEU A 194 -20.46 -8.21 1.76
N GLY A 195 -19.47 -7.33 1.91
CA GLY A 195 -19.65 -5.86 1.87
C GLY A 195 -18.85 -5.23 3.00
N THR A 196 -17.55 -5.20 2.84
CA THR A 196 -16.56 -4.94 3.90
C THR A 196 -15.44 -4.07 3.37
N GLN A 197 -14.73 -3.44 4.28
CA GLN A 197 -13.48 -2.75 3.98
C GLN A 197 -12.33 -3.43 4.71
N PHE A 198 -11.39 -3.98 3.97
CA PHE A 198 -10.27 -4.72 4.52
C PHE A 198 -9.02 -4.63 3.65
N ASP A 199 -7.90 -4.84 4.27
CA ASP A 199 -6.58 -4.85 3.66
C ASP A 199 -6.03 -6.28 3.63
N VAL A 200 -5.37 -6.66 2.56
CA VAL A 200 -4.65 -7.93 2.47
C VAL A 200 -3.25 -7.65 1.97
N ARG A 201 -2.25 -8.13 2.70
CA ARG A 201 -0.84 -8.13 2.31
C ARG A 201 -0.34 -9.55 2.15
N ARG A 202 0.27 -9.84 1.02
CA ARG A 202 0.90 -11.13 0.72
C ARG A 202 2.39 -10.98 0.52
N GLU A 203 3.14 -11.69 1.32
CA GLU A 203 4.58 -11.90 1.21
C GLU A 203 4.85 -13.38 0.93
N PRO A 204 6.07 -13.80 0.57
CA PRO A 204 6.37 -15.18 0.20
C PRO A 204 5.89 -16.23 1.20
N ASN A 205 6.06 -15.98 2.50
CA ASN A 205 5.71 -16.91 3.57
C ASN A 205 4.75 -16.32 4.60
N ARG A 206 4.08 -15.22 4.27
CA ARG A 206 3.24 -14.50 5.22
C ARG A 206 2.06 -13.84 4.52
N VAL A 207 0.89 -13.99 5.11
CA VAL A 207 -0.30 -13.25 4.72
C VAL A 207 -0.82 -12.48 5.92
N GLU A 208 -1.13 -11.21 5.72
CA GLU A 208 -1.73 -10.36 6.73
C GLU A 208 -3.07 -9.83 6.23
N ILE A 209 -4.05 -9.80 7.11
CA ILE A 209 -5.38 -9.29 6.82
C ILE A 209 -5.77 -8.33 7.94
N VAL A 210 -6.15 -7.11 7.59
CA VAL A 210 -6.62 -6.08 8.54
C VAL A 210 -8.04 -5.71 8.18
N LEU A 211 -8.97 -5.88 9.11
CA LEU A 211 -10.37 -5.53 8.90
C LEU A 211 -10.67 -4.13 9.43
N LEU A 212 -11.14 -3.27 8.54
CA LEU A 212 -11.53 -1.89 8.86
C LEU A 212 -13.04 -1.77 9.14
N GLU A 213 -13.88 -2.39 8.29
CA GLU A 213 -15.34 -2.29 8.39
C GLU A 213 -16.01 -3.59 7.95
N GLY A 214 -17.11 -3.95 8.61
CA GLY A 214 -17.91 -5.13 8.29
C GLY A 214 -17.44 -6.40 8.99
N ARG A 215 -17.48 -7.53 8.31
CA ARG A 215 -17.01 -8.83 8.78
C ARG A 215 -16.39 -9.61 7.65
N VAL A 216 -15.27 -10.26 7.88
CA VAL A 216 -14.66 -11.20 6.95
C VAL A 216 -14.44 -12.54 7.62
N SER A 217 -14.58 -13.62 6.84
CA SER A 217 -14.21 -14.97 7.26
C SER A 217 -12.95 -15.37 6.50
N VAL A 218 -11.91 -15.73 7.23
CA VAL A 218 -10.64 -16.19 6.67
C VAL A 218 -10.55 -17.70 6.83
N ARG A 219 -10.25 -18.40 5.76
CA ARG A 219 -10.10 -19.85 5.75
C ARG A 219 -8.75 -20.22 5.15
N ASP A 220 -8.04 -21.14 5.79
CA ASP A 220 -6.80 -21.68 5.27
C ASP A 220 -7.04 -22.94 4.40
N THR A 221 -5.98 -23.48 3.83
CA THR A 221 -6.04 -24.71 3.02
C THR A 221 -6.37 -25.98 3.83
N ARG A 222 -6.34 -25.92 5.16
CA ARG A 222 -6.71 -27.00 6.08
C ARG A 222 -8.15 -26.88 6.57
N ASP A 223 -8.94 -25.95 5.98
CA ASP A 223 -10.31 -25.60 6.35
C ASP A 223 -10.46 -24.98 7.76
N ALA A 224 -9.36 -24.59 8.41
CA ALA A 224 -9.44 -23.81 9.63
C ALA A 224 -10.01 -22.43 9.31
N GLN A 225 -11.06 -22.02 10.02
CA GLN A 225 -11.77 -20.78 9.80
C GLN A 225 -11.59 -19.84 10.98
N VAL A 226 -11.32 -18.57 10.66
CA VAL A 226 -11.23 -17.46 11.61
C VAL A 226 -12.07 -16.29 11.11
N ASP A 227 -13.00 -15.83 11.95
CA ASP A 227 -13.80 -14.65 11.65
C ASP A 227 -13.16 -13.41 12.27
N LEU A 228 -13.03 -12.34 11.49
CA LEU A 228 -12.51 -11.05 11.93
C LEU A 228 -13.62 -10.04 12.12
N SER A 229 -13.47 -9.23 13.17
CA SER A 229 -14.24 -8.05 13.48
C SER A 229 -13.42 -6.77 13.20
N PRO A 230 -14.05 -5.60 13.00
CA PRO A 230 -13.33 -4.35 12.80
C PRO A 230 -12.29 -4.06 13.88
N GLY A 231 -11.13 -3.55 13.47
CA GLY A 231 -9.99 -3.33 14.38
C GLY A 231 -9.20 -4.60 14.72
N GLN A 232 -9.39 -5.68 13.96
CA GLN A 232 -8.56 -6.87 14.10
C GLN A 232 -7.63 -7.06 12.91
N ARG A 233 -6.44 -7.60 13.20
CA ARG A 233 -5.42 -8.03 12.25
C ARG A 233 -5.18 -9.51 12.44
N LEU A 234 -5.19 -10.26 11.34
CA LEU A 234 -4.77 -11.64 11.27
C LEU A 234 -3.41 -11.73 10.60
N ILE A 235 -2.52 -12.53 11.16
CA ILE A 235 -1.22 -12.89 10.58
C ILE A 235 -1.18 -14.42 10.45
N ALA A 236 -1.02 -14.90 9.22
CA ALA A 236 -0.74 -16.28 8.89
C ALA A 236 0.67 -16.39 8.31
N ALA A 237 1.53 -17.22 8.88
CA ALA A 237 2.91 -17.38 8.47
C ALA A 237 3.38 -18.84 8.66
N GLY A 238 4.17 -19.34 7.71
CA GLY A 238 4.93 -20.60 7.86
C GLY A 238 4.13 -21.86 8.15
N GLY A 239 2.81 -21.91 7.84
CA GLY A 239 1.97 -23.08 8.16
C GLY A 239 1.53 -23.18 9.63
N GLU A 240 1.93 -22.22 10.46
CA GLU A 240 1.47 -22.09 11.84
C GLU A 240 -0.01 -21.64 11.90
N PRO A 241 -0.71 -21.91 13.01
CA PRO A 241 -2.04 -21.36 13.22
C PRO A 241 -2.03 -19.85 13.15
N PRO A 242 -3.02 -19.21 12.47
CA PRO A 242 -3.04 -17.78 12.34
C PRO A 242 -3.21 -17.08 13.70
N LEU A 243 -2.48 -15.99 13.89
CA LEU A 243 -2.57 -15.16 15.08
C LEU A 243 -3.49 -13.96 14.81
N VAL A 244 -4.35 -13.63 15.78
CA VAL A 244 -5.27 -12.49 15.69
C VAL A 244 -4.98 -11.48 16.80
N PHE A 245 -4.83 -10.21 16.39
CA PHE A 245 -4.54 -9.10 17.29
C PHE A 245 -5.57 -7.99 17.15
N LYS A 246 -5.81 -7.24 18.23
CA LYS A 246 -6.48 -5.94 18.15
C LYS A 246 -5.48 -4.88 17.71
N VAL A 247 -5.85 -4.08 16.73
CA VAL A 247 -4.99 -3.05 16.14
C VAL A 247 -5.79 -1.79 15.81
N ASP A 248 -5.09 -0.69 15.63
CA ASP A 248 -5.64 0.49 14.95
C ASP A 248 -5.65 0.24 13.43
N ALA A 249 -6.77 -0.25 12.92
CA ALA A 249 -6.93 -0.56 11.51
C ALA A 249 -6.86 0.69 10.61
N GLN A 250 -7.29 1.86 11.11
CA GLN A 250 -7.17 3.13 10.38
C GLN A 250 -5.70 3.50 10.16
N ARG A 251 -4.88 3.34 11.19
CA ARG A 251 -3.44 3.58 11.14
C ARG A 251 -2.75 2.62 10.15
N LEU A 252 -3.01 1.32 10.27
CA LEU A 252 -2.37 0.30 9.41
C LEU A 252 -2.78 0.40 7.94
N THR A 253 -3.96 0.94 7.65
CA THR A 253 -4.44 1.15 6.29
C THR A 253 -4.19 2.57 5.77
N GLY A 254 -3.41 3.38 6.48
CA GLY A 254 -3.05 4.76 6.12
C GLY A 254 -2.27 4.86 4.80
N TRP A 255 -1.54 3.82 4.43
CA TRP A 255 -0.76 3.73 3.20
C TRP A 255 -1.57 4.08 1.94
N ARG A 256 -2.88 3.77 1.91
CA ARG A 256 -3.80 4.13 0.80
C ARG A 256 -3.85 5.62 0.51
N ARG A 257 -3.57 6.45 1.50
CA ARG A 257 -3.55 7.91 1.43
C ARG A 257 -2.14 8.46 1.31
N GLY A 258 -1.15 7.59 1.09
CA GLY A 258 0.25 7.96 0.94
C GLY A 258 1.01 8.19 2.25
N TRP A 259 0.51 7.64 3.38
CA TRP A 259 1.11 7.83 4.70
C TRP A 259 1.36 6.51 5.41
N ILE A 260 2.42 6.46 6.19
CA ILE A 260 2.70 5.40 7.14
C ILE A 260 2.90 5.99 8.52
N SER A 261 2.38 5.32 9.54
CA SER A 261 2.50 5.76 10.93
C SER A 261 3.19 4.69 11.76
N PHE A 262 4.23 5.08 12.45
CA PHE A 262 4.93 4.27 13.43
C PHE A 262 4.56 4.70 14.85
N ASP A 263 4.48 3.76 15.76
CA ASP A 263 4.15 3.99 17.17
C ASP A 263 5.18 3.25 18.02
N ASN A 264 6.25 3.97 18.36
CA ASN A 264 7.36 3.41 19.13
C ASN A 264 7.93 2.13 18.50
N GLU A 265 8.03 2.10 17.17
CA GLU A 265 8.54 0.96 16.38
C GLU A 265 10.07 0.91 16.42
N ALA A 266 10.68 -0.27 16.33
CA ALA A 266 12.12 -0.36 16.16
C ALA A 266 12.52 0.24 14.81
N LEU A 267 13.60 1.02 14.75
CA LEU A 267 14.03 1.72 13.53
C LEU A 267 14.29 0.75 12.39
N GLY A 268 14.84 -0.43 12.68
CA GLY A 268 15.03 -1.48 11.68
C GLY A 268 13.72 -1.91 11.02
N ASP A 269 12.70 -2.22 11.84
CA ASP A 269 11.38 -2.65 11.37
C ASP A 269 10.66 -1.52 10.62
N ALA A 270 10.77 -0.28 11.14
CA ALA A 270 10.19 0.89 10.50
C ALA A 270 10.80 1.17 9.13
N VAL A 271 12.12 0.99 8.98
CA VAL A 271 12.83 1.12 7.70
C VAL A 271 12.42 0.02 6.73
N GLU A 272 12.32 -1.22 7.16
CA GLU A 272 11.83 -2.32 6.32
C GLU A 272 10.43 -2.05 5.82
N GLU A 273 9.52 -1.63 6.71
CA GLU A 273 8.15 -1.30 6.34
C GLU A 273 8.10 -0.10 5.38
N PHE A 274 8.91 0.95 5.63
CA PHE A 274 8.97 2.12 4.76
C PHE A 274 9.48 1.78 3.35
N ASN A 275 10.51 0.95 3.25
CA ASN A 275 11.09 0.54 1.97
C ASN A 275 10.10 -0.17 1.04
N ARG A 276 9.07 -0.83 1.58
CA ARG A 276 8.02 -1.49 0.78
C ARG A 276 7.23 -0.52 -0.08
N TYR A 277 7.14 0.73 0.35
CA TYR A 277 6.39 1.80 -0.32
C TYR A 277 7.32 2.86 -0.92
N SER A 278 8.53 2.46 -1.27
CA SER A 278 9.54 3.36 -1.84
C SER A 278 10.04 2.83 -3.18
N THR A 279 10.19 3.73 -4.14
CA THR A 279 10.78 3.46 -5.46
C THR A 279 12.14 4.11 -5.62
N GLY A 280 12.53 4.89 -4.63
CA GLY A 280 13.82 5.55 -4.54
C GLY A 280 14.92 4.63 -3.98
N PRO A 281 16.04 5.22 -3.58
CA PRO A 281 17.11 4.48 -2.93
C PRO A 281 16.59 3.81 -1.66
N SER A 282 16.88 2.52 -1.48
CA SER A 282 16.50 1.81 -0.27
C SER A 282 17.26 2.36 0.93
N ILE A 283 16.59 2.42 2.06
CA ILE A 283 17.21 2.76 3.35
C ILE A 283 17.73 1.48 3.97
N VAL A 284 18.92 1.52 4.53
CA VAL A 284 19.54 0.41 5.25
C VAL A 284 19.91 0.89 6.64
N THR A 285 19.57 0.11 7.65
CA THR A 285 19.84 0.44 9.05
C THR A 285 21.06 -0.32 9.54
N ASP A 286 22.05 0.39 10.09
CA ASP A 286 23.15 -0.25 10.81
C ASP A 286 22.59 -1.01 12.02
N PRO A 287 23.01 -2.25 12.29
CA PRO A 287 22.55 -3.02 13.45
C PRO A 287 22.66 -2.28 14.80
N ALA A 288 23.65 -1.42 14.94
CA ALA A 288 23.86 -0.65 16.17
C ALA A 288 22.75 0.38 16.48
N VAL A 289 21.98 0.79 15.46
CA VAL A 289 20.88 1.75 15.64
C VAL A 289 19.51 1.14 15.35
N GLY A 290 19.46 -0.11 14.90
CA GLY A 290 18.20 -0.77 14.53
C GLY A 290 17.18 -0.90 15.65
N SER A 291 17.61 -0.94 16.91
CA SER A 291 16.74 -1.02 18.09
C SER A 291 16.22 0.33 18.58
N LEU A 292 16.73 1.46 18.05
CA LEU A 292 16.21 2.79 18.38
C LEU A 292 14.72 2.87 18.06
N ARG A 293 13.99 3.63 18.85
CA ARG A 293 12.53 3.73 18.71
C ARG A 293 12.14 4.95 17.91
N VAL A 294 11.32 4.74 16.90
CA VAL A 294 10.77 5.81 16.05
C VAL A 294 9.24 5.82 16.16
N GLY A 295 8.69 7.02 16.29
CA GLY A 295 7.25 7.26 16.26
C GLY A 295 6.96 8.47 15.39
N GLY A 296 5.77 8.48 14.76
CA GLY A 296 5.34 9.59 13.92
C GLY A 296 4.68 9.12 12.64
N VAL A 297 4.26 10.09 11.83
CA VAL A 297 3.60 9.86 10.54
C VAL A 297 4.53 10.34 9.43
N PHE A 298 4.75 9.49 8.44
CA PHE A 298 5.70 9.73 7.36
C PHE A 298 5.00 9.59 6.01
N ARG A 299 5.37 10.46 5.06
CA ARG A 299 4.89 10.38 3.70
C ARG A 299 5.64 9.29 2.93
N LEU A 300 4.90 8.43 2.24
CA LEU A 300 5.46 7.35 1.43
C LEU A 300 6.19 7.87 0.19
N GLY A 301 7.07 7.07 -0.38
CA GLY A 301 7.77 7.37 -1.63
C GLY A 301 8.92 8.39 -1.52
N ARG A 302 9.28 8.84 -0.33
CA ARG A 302 10.33 9.84 -0.11
C ARG A 302 11.34 9.36 0.96
N PRO A 303 12.19 8.36 0.61
CA PRO A 303 13.18 7.80 1.55
C PRO A 303 14.20 8.82 2.03
N ASP A 304 14.55 9.78 1.19
CA ASP A 304 15.39 10.92 1.52
C ASP A 304 14.81 11.75 2.68
N ARG A 305 13.52 12.05 2.62
CA ARG A 305 12.84 12.80 3.69
C ARG A 305 12.68 11.97 4.96
N PHE A 306 12.34 10.70 4.84
CA PHE A 306 12.27 9.80 6.00
C PHE A 306 13.62 9.79 6.73
N ALA A 307 14.71 9.56 6.00
CA ALA A 307 16.06 9.53 6.59
C ALA A 307 16.46 10.88 7.23
N ALA A 308 16.11 12.00 6.61
CA ALA A 308 16.37 13.33 7.17
C ALA A 308 15.65 13.53 8.50
N VAL A 309 14.36 13.16 8.60
CA VAL A 309 13.59 13.28 9.84
C VAL A 309 14.15 12.36 10.92
N VAL A 310 14.45 11.12 10.58
CA VAL A 310 15.02 10.16 11.54
C VAL A 310 16.37 10.67 12.09
N GLN A 311 17.18 11.32 11.27
CA GLN A 311 18.45 11.91 11.70
C GLN A 311 18.27 13.11 12.64
N GLU A 312 17.17 13.84 12.54
CA GLU A 312 16.85 14.93 13.49
C GLU A 312 16.31 14.42 14.83
N LEU A 313 15.56 13.32 14.79
CA LEU A 313 14.88 12.78 15.97
C LEU A 313 15.74 11.81 16.78
N LEU A 314 16.67 11.12 16.14
CA LEU A 314 17.45 10.03 16.74
C LEU A 314 18.96 10.30 16.60
N PRO A 315 19.80 9.70 17.46
CA PRO A 315 21.26 9.83 17.39
C PRO A 315 21.84 9.01 16.21
N VAL A 316 21.36 9.27 15.01
CA VAL A 316 21.79 8.62 13.77
C VAL A 316 22.22 9.67 12.74
N ARG A 317 23.03 9.26 11.78
CA ARG A 317 23.36 10.02 10.56
C ARG A 317 22.98 9.24 9.33
N ALA A 318 22.41 9.90 8.35
CA ALA A 318 22.13 9.34 7.04
C ALA A 318 23.32 9.58 6.10
N VAL A 319 23.79 8.55 5.45
CA VAL A 319 24.91 8.59 4.49
C VAL A 319 24.46 7.90 3.20
N ALA A 320 24.54 8.60 2.07
CA ALA A 320 24.34 7.95 0.78
C ALA A 320 25.57 7.09 0.43
N ASP A 321 25.34 5.84 0.07
CA ASP A 321 26.40 4.96 -0.42
C ASP A 321 26.60 5.12 -1.95
N PRO A 322 27.71 4.66 -2.52
CA PRO A 322 27.97 4.74 -3.96
C PRO A 322 26.95 3.96 -4.82
N ALA A 323 26.22 3.03 -4.25
CA ALA A 323 25.16 2.26 -4.91
C ALA A 323 23.80 2.98 -4.87
N GLY A 324 23.73 4.19 -4.30
CA GLY A 324 22.53 4.99 -4.18
C GLY A 324 21.59 4.58 -3.03
N LYS A 325 22.08 3.74 -2.09
CA LYS A 325 21.33 3.44 -0.86
C LYS A 325 21.58 4.50 0.21
N ILE A 326 20.62 4.69 1.10
CA ILE A 326 20.77 5.56 2.26
C ILE A 326 21.05 4.69 3.48
N GLN A 327 22.26 4.82 4.06
CA GLN A 327 22.64 4.12 5.28
C GLN A 327 22.36 4.99 6.50
N LEU A 328 21.60 4.46 7.46
CA LEU A 328 21.41 5.05 8.80
C LEU A 328 22.44 4.43 9.74
N MET A 329 23.38 5.24 10.21
CA MET A 329 24.51 4.84 11.04
C MET A 329 24.49 5.63 12.37
N PRO A 330 25.17 5.16 13.43
CA PRO A 330 25.32 5.95 14.64
C PRO A 330 25.89 7.36 14.35
N SER A 331 25.30 8.39 14.93
CA SER A 331 25.96 9.71 14.93
C SER A 331 27.25 9.60 15.74
N ARG A 332 28.36 10.12 15.21
CA ARG A 332 29.58 10.23 16.03
C ARG A 332 29.26 11.17 17.20
N THR A 333 29.25 10.63 18.40
CA THR A 333 29.26 11.47 19.60
C THR A 333 30.50 12.37 19.53
N LYS A 334 30.27 13.68 19.54
CA LYS A 334 31.39 14.64 19.72
C LYS A 334 31.91 14.54 21.15
#